data_8405a4451e8ba47eaca2baf5a27d7caa
#
_entry.id   8405a4451e8ba47eaca2baf5a27d7caa
#
_cell.length_a   1.000
_cell.length_b   1.000
_cell.length_c   1.000
_cell.angle_alpha   90.00
_cell.angle_beta   90.00
_cell.angle_gamma   90.00
#
_symmetry.space_group_name_H-M   'P 1'
#
loop_
_entity.id
_entity.type
_entity.pdbx_description
1 polymer ?
#
loop_
_entity_poly.entity_id
_entity_poly.type
_entity_poly.pdbx_seq_one_letter_code
_entity_poly.pdbx_strand_id
1 'polypeptide(L)'
;MKQDDLKLSLKAIAKKQWDANEKPILLSDVAPILAKEAGELDYRTLLDGKSLKAFIKDTGANNGYRLVEHPTQGAKIGLVPLDAKFEFTTATEKLLKKSDVFRKRENKAVALLEILTMLPEEDLAQISIPVSVFVKLLK
;
A
#
# COMPACT_ATOMS: atom_id res chain seq x y z
N MET A 1 -16.28 -6.99 -25.80
CA MET A 1 -16.29 -6.77 -24.33
C MET A 1 -17.41 -5.81 -23.97
N LYS A 2 -18.18 -6.14 -22.99
CA LYS A 2 -19.23 -5.28 -22.43
C LYS A 2 -18.76 -4.70 -21.10
N GLN A 3 -19.51 -3.74 -20.57
CA GLN A 3 -19.18 -3.11 -19.27
C GLN A 3 -19.14 -4.13 -18.13
N ASP A 4 -20.02 -5.11 -18.14
CA ASP A 4 -20.03 -6.18 -17.13
C ASP A 4 -18.81 -7.11 -17.26
N ASP A 5 -18.36 -7.38 -18.49
CA ASP A 5 -17.13 -8.12 -18.72
C ASP A 5 -15.91 -7.36 -18.18
N LEU A 6 -15.89 -6.04 -18.34
CA LEU A 6 -14.86 -5.17 -17.77
C LEU A 6 -14.81 -5.27 -16.24
N LYS A 7 -15.97 -5.28 -15.59
CA LYS A 7 -16.06 -5.46 -14.13
C LYS A 7 -15.53 -6.83 -13.68
N LEU A 8 -15.86 -7.88 -14.44
CA LEU A 8 -15.36 -9.23 -14.17
C LEU A 8 -13.83 -9.31 -14.35
N SER A 9 -13.32 -8.69 -15.41
CA SER A 9 -11.87 -8.61 -15.65
C SER A 9 -11.13 -7.90 -14.51
N LEU A 10 -11.66 -6.75 -14.06
CA LEU A 10 -11.10 -6.01 -12.93
C LEU A 10 -11.07 -6.86 -11.65
N LYS A 11 -12.15 -7.55 -11.35
CA LYS A 11 -12.22 -8.46 -10.21
C LYS A 11 -11.19 -9.60 -10.32
N ALA A 12 -11.09 -10.22 -11.49
CA ALA A 12 -10.14 -11.31 -11.74
C ALA A 12 -8.69 -10.83 -11.63
N ILE A 13 -8.37 -9.68 -12.18
CA ILE A 13 -7.03 -9.06 -12.10
C ILE A 13 -6.66 -8.78 -10.64
N ALA A 14 -7.57 -8.14 -9.90
CA ALA A 14 -7.35 -7.82 -8.48
C ALA A 14 -7.10 -9.08 -7.65
N LYS A 15 -7.94 -10.09 -7.83
CA LYS A 15 -7.83 -11.37 -7.12
C LYS A 15 -6.54 -12.12 -7.48
N LYS A 16 -6.23 -12.22 -8.75
CA LYS A 16 -5.03 -12.91 -9.24
C LYS A 16 -3.75 -12.29 -8.66
N GLN A 17 -3.67 -10.98 -8.67
CA GLN A 17 -2.51 -10.26 -8.13
C GLN A 17 -2.42 -10.43 -6.62
N TRP A 18 -3.53 -10.35 -5.92
CA TRP A 18 -3.59 -10.52 -4.47
C TRP A 18 -3.19 -11.94 -4.05
N ASP A 19 -3.73 -12.96 -4.69
CA ASP A 19 -3.40 -14.36 -4.41
C ASP A 19 -1.94 -14.71 -4.71
N ALA A 20 -1.33 -14.02 -5.69
CA ALA A 20 0.07 -14.23 -6.05
C ALA A 20 1.05 -13.53 -5.11
N ASN A 21 0.78 -12.30 -4.70
CA ASN A 21 1.75 -11.44 -4.02
C ASN A 21 1.24 -10.79 -2.72
N GLU A 22 -0.03 -10.89 -2.41
CA GLU A 22 -0.70 -10.16 -1.32
C GLU A 22 -0.46 -8.64 -1.39
N LYS A 23 -0.34 -8.12 -2.61
CA LYS A 23 -0.09 -6.72 -2.90
C LYS A 23 -1.12 -6.19 -3.90
N PRO A 24 -1.47 -4.90 -3.81
CA PRO A 24 -2.35 -4.31 -4.81
C PRO A 24 -1.65 -4.24 -6.17
N ILE A 25 -2.43 -4.36 -7.23
CA ILE A 25 -1.97 -4.04 -8.58
C ILE A 25 -2.19 -2.54 -8.82
N LEU A 26 -1.17 -1.84 -9.29
CA LEU A 26 -1.27 -0.42 -9.60
C LEU A 26 -2.20 -0.19 -10.81
N LEU A 27 -2.98 0.89 -10.81
CA LEU A 27 -3.83 1.24 -11.95
C LEU A 27 -3.03 1.44 -13.24
N SER A 28 -1.80 1.92 -13.14
CA SER A 28 -0.89 2.03 -14.28
C SER A 28 -0.59 0.67 -14.92
N ASP A 29 -0.62 -0.40 -14.15
CA ASP A 29 -0.41 -1.77 -14.62
C ASP A 29 -1.72 -2.43 -15.08
N VAL A 30 -2.85 -2.03 -14.51
CA VAL A 30 -4.18 -2.51 -14.92
C VAL A 30 -4.54 -2.05 -16.32
N ALA A 31 -4.27 -0.81 -16.65
CA ALA A 31 -4.64 -0.22 -17.93
C ALA A 31 -4.10 -1.01 -19.15
N PRO A 32 -2.81 -1.38 -19.23
CA PRO A 32 -2.30 -2.19 -20.34
C PRO A 32 -2.87 -3.61 -20.36
N ILE A 33 -3.20 -4.19 -19.21
CA ILE A 33 -3.84 -5.50 -19.13
C ILE A 33 -5.24 -5.45 -19.73
N LEU A 34 -6.03 -4.45 -19.36
CA LEU A 34 -7.37 -4.23 -19.92
C LEU A 34 -7.32 -3.95 -21.42
N ALA A 35 -6.37 -3.15 -21.87
CA ALA A 35 -6.17 -2.88 -23.30
C ALA A 35 -5.87 -4.18 -24.08
N LYS A 36 -5.08 -5.07 -23.50
CA LYS A 36 -4.75 -6.36 -24.10
C LYS A 36 -5.95 -7.31 -24.12
N GLU A 37 -6.74 -7.35 -23.06
CA GLU A 37 -7.95 -8.18 -22.97
C GLU A 37 -9.07 -7.67 -23.88
N ALA A 38 -9.22 -6.37 -23.99
CA ALA A 38 -10.22 -5.74 -24.86
C ALA A 38 -9.89 -5.89 -26.35
N GLY A 39 -8.62 -6.14 -26.70
CA GLY A 39 -8.19 -6.32 -28.08
C GLY A 39 -8.33 -5.03 -28.90
N GLU A 40 -9.08 -5.10 -30.01
CA GLU A 40 -9.33 -3.94 -30.88
C GLU A 40 -10.29 -2.92 -30.27
N LEU A 41 -11.09 -3.31 -29.26
CA LEU A 41 -12.02 -2.42 -28.59
C LEU A 41 -11.29 -1.65 -27.49
N ASP A 42 -11.39 -0.31 -27.52
CA ASP A 42 -10.85 0.51 -26.46
C ASP A 42 -11.74 0.37 -25.19
N TYR A 43 -11.20 -0.21 -24.13
CA TYR A 43 -11.92 -0.33 -22.86
C TYR A 43 -12.41 1.01 -22.30
N ARG A 44 -11.79 2.11 -22.71
CA ARG A 44 -12.18 3.48 -22.31
C ARG A 44 -13.59 3.85 -22.76
N THR A 45 -14.06 3.27 -23.85
CA THR A 45 -15.43 3.47 -24.33
C THR A 45 -16.47 2.88 -23.37
N LEU A 46 -16.06 1.87 -22.58
CA LEU A 46 -16.90 1.21 -21.58
C LEU A 46 -16.99 1.98 -20.26
N LEU A 47 -16.18 3.01 -20.09
CA LEU A 47 -16.11 3.81 -18.86
C LEU A 47 -17.16 4.94 -18.83
N ASP A 48 -18.00 5.09 -19.84
CA ASP A 48 -19.01 6.15 -19.96
C ASP A 48 -18.44 7.58 -19.78
N GLY A 49 -17.25 7.80 -20.34
CA GLY A 49 -16.55 9.09 -20.22
C GLY A 49 -15.88 9.34 -18.87
N LYS A 50 -15.91 8.37 -17.96
CA LYS A 50 -15.22 8.45 -16.66
C LYS A 50 -13.79 7.97 -16.77
N SER A 51 -12.95 8.39 -15.83
CA SER A 51 -11.62 7.79 -15.67
C SER A 51 -11.74 6.37 -15.10
N LEU A 52 -10.72 5.53 -15.34
CA LEU A 52 -10.69 4.18 -14.78
C LEU A 52 -10.81 4.21 -13.25
N LYS A 53 -10.15 5.15 -12.59
CA LYS A 53 -10.27 5.39 -11.14
C LYS A 53 -11.71 5.65 -10.70
N ALA A 54 -12.41 6.56 -11.37
CA ALA A 54 -13.79 6.90 -11.07
C ALA A 54 -14.74 5.72 -11.30
N PHE A 55 -14.56 5.00 -12.40
CA PHE A 55 -15.33 3.80 -12.73
C PHE A 55 -15.18 2.72 -11.64
N ILE A 56 -13.95 2.45 -11.19
CA ILE A 56 -13.69 1.46 -10.16
C ILE A 56 -14.29 1.89 -8.82
N LYS A 57 -14.23 3.18 -8.46
CA LYS A 57 -14.86 3.69 -7.25
C LYS A 57 -16.38 3.51 -7.26
N ASP A 58 -17.01 3.77 -8.40
CA ASP A 58 -18.48 3.66 -8.54
C ASP A 58 -18.96 2.21 -8.55
N THR A 59 -18.18 1.30 -9.11
CA THR A 59 -18.60 -0.10 -9.34
C THR A 59 -17.99 -1.08 -8.35
N GLY A 60 -16.88 -0.73 -7.67
CA GLY A 60 -16.08 -1.63 -6.87
C GLY A 60 -16.83 -2.30 -5.72
N ALA A 61 -17.57 -1.53 -4.94
CA ALA A 61 -18.29 -2.03 -3.78
C ALA A 61 -19.30 -3.14 -4.11
N ASN A 62 -19.92 -3.06 -5.29
CA ASN A 62 -20.91 -4.03 -5.76
C ASN A 62 -20.30 -5.22 -6.51
N ASN A 63 -19.05 -5.12 -6.93
CA ASN A 63 -18.38 -6.11 -7.79
C ASN A 63 -17.20 -6.83 -7.12
N GLY A 64 -16.94 -6.56 -5.85
CA GLY A 64 -15.98 -7.29 -5.06
C GLY A 64 -14.52 -6.85 -5.23
N TYR A 65 -14.30 -5.60 -5.61
CA TYR A 65 -12.97 -4.98 -5.63
C TYR A 65 -13.03 -3.56 -5.08
N ARG A 66 -11.90 -3.00 -4.69
CA ARG A 66 -11.78 -1.63 -4.19
C ARG A 66 -10.45 -1.01 -4.56
N LEU A 67 -10.39 0.31 -4.49
CA LEU A 67 -9.14 1.05 -4.64
C LEU A 67 -8.49 1.31 -3.28
N VAL A 68 -7.16 1.27 -3.28
CA VAL A 68 -6.34 1.77 -2.17
C VAL A 68 -5.45 2.89 -2.69
N GLU A 69 -5.39 3.99 -1.96
CA GLU A 69 -4.61 5.17 -2.32
C GLU A 69 -3.45 5.35 -1.33
N HIS A 70 -2.28 5.69 -1.86
CA HIS A 70 -1.14 6.00 -1.00
C HIS A 70 -1.37 7.36 -0.31
N PRO A 71 -1.15 7.47 1.02
CA PRO A 71 -1.47 8.70 1.76
C PRO A 71 -0.64 9.92 1.34
N THR A 72 0.57 9.73 0.82
CA THR A 72 1.47 10.81 0.42
C THR A 72 1.75 10.86 -1.08
N GLN A 73 1.59 9.76 -1.79
CA GLN A 73 1.82 9.64 -3.23
C GLN A 73 0.50 9.45 -3.96
N GLY A 74 -0.18 10.54 -4.28
CA GLY A 74 -1.50 10.50 -4.90
C GLY A 74 -1.58 9.78 -6.26
N ALA A 75 -0.47 9.65 -6.98
CA ALA A 75 -0.39 8.90 -8.22
C ALA A 75 -0.32 7.38 -7.99
N LYS A 76 0.02 6.94 -6.79
CA LYS A 76 0.14 5.52 -6.44
C LYS A 76 -1.19 4.98 -5.93
N ILE A 77 -1.98 4.48 -6.86
CA ILE A 77 -3.32 3.94 -6.62
C ILE A 77 -3.31 2.46 -7.00
N GLY A 78 -3.76 1.62 -6.09
CA GLY A 78 -3.80 0.17 -6.29
C GLY A 78 -5.22 -0.38 -6.31
N LEU A 79 -5.41 -1.51 -6.95
CA LEU A 79 -6.65 -2.28 -6.99
C LEU A 79 -6.47 -3.56 -6.18
N VAL A 80 -7.39 -3.83 -5.27
CA VAL A 80 -7.40 -5.03 -4.42
C VAL A 80 -8.80 -5.64 -4.37
N PRO A 81 -8.94 -6.94 -4.06
CA PRO A 81 -10.24 -7.51 -3.76
C PRO A 81 -10.91 -6.80 -2.57
N LEU A 82 -12.24 -6.75 -2.56
CA LEU A 82 -12.99 -6.04 -1.53
C LEU A 82 -12.73 -6.58 -0.11
N ASP A 83 -12.53 -7.87 0.00
CA ASP A 83 -12.24 -8.59 1.25
C ASP A 83 -10.77 -8.54 1.66
N ALA A 84 -9.88 -8.06 0.79
CA ALA A 84 -8.46 -7.89 1.11
C ALA A 84 -8.24 -6.74 2.10
N LYS A 85 -7.50 -7.01 3.16
CA LYS A 85 -7.10 -6.01 4.15
C LYS A 85 -5.73 -5.46 3.79
N PHE A 86 -5.71 -4.37 3.06
CA PHE A 86 -4.49 -3.69 2.67
C PHE A 86 -4.66 -2.17 2.75
N GLU A 87 -3.65 -1.52 3.30
CA GLU A 87 -3.51 -0.07 3.28
C GLU A 87 -2.05 0.28 2.99
N PHE A 88 -1.83 1.29 2.15
CA PHE A 88 -0.49 1.82 1.96
C PHE A 88 -0.01 2.50 3.24
N THR A 89 1.15 2.08 3.74
CA THR A 89 1.77 2.69 4.91
C THR A 89 2.94 3.56 4.49
N THR A 90 3.11 4.70 5.18
CA THR A 90 4.31 5.52 5.03
C THR A 90 5.50 4.83 5.71
N ALA A 91 6.72 5.21 5.33
CA ALA A 91 7.93 4.71 5.98
C ALA A 91 7.90 4.98 7.51
N THR A 92 7.33 6.11 7.92
CA THR A 92 7.16 6.48 9.33
C THR A 92 6.24 5.52 10.07
N GLU A 93 5.12 5.12 9.47
CA GLU A 93 4.19 4.13 10.05
C GLU A 93 4.83 2.74 10.17
N LYS A 94 5.64 2.33 9.18
CA LYS A 94 6.42 1.09 9.27
C LYS A 94 7.41 1.10 10.42
N LEU A 95 8.07 2.23 10.64
CA LEU A 95 8.98 2.42 11.78
C LEU A 95 8.22 2.39 13.10
N LEU A 96 7.06 3.02 13.19
CA LEU A 96 6.21 3.00 14.38
C LEU A 96 5.69 1.58 14.69
N LYS A 97 5.29 0.81 13.69
CA LYS A 97 4.87 -0.59 13.88
C LYS A 97 6.03 -1.46 14.36
N LYS A 98 7.23 -1.26 13.83
CA LYS A 98 8.43 -1.94 14.33
C LYS A 98 8.73 -1.53 15.77
N SER A 99 8.60 -0.25 16.12
CA SER A 99 8.83 0.21 17.48
C SER A 99 7.79 -0.35 18.46
N ASP A 100 6.56 -0.58 18.06
CA ASP A 100 5.54 -1.22 18.89
C ASP A 100 5.87 -2.70 19.17
N VAL A 101 6.46 -3.42 18.22
CA VAL A 101 6.99 -4.76 18.44
C VAL A 101 8.14 -4.72 19.46
N PHE A 102 9.01 -3.73 19.40
CA PHE A 102 10.09 -3.53 20.36
C PHE A 102 9.59 -3.10 21.74
N ARG A 103 8.49 -2.37 21.85
CA ARG A 103 7.87 -1.98 23.14
C ARG A 103 7.37 -3.17 23.95
N LYS A 104 7.03 -4.27 23.33
CA LYS A 104 6.65 -5.52 24.01
C LYS A 104 7.85 -6.24 24.64
N ARG A 105 9.08 -5.90 24.24
CA ARG A 105 10.30 -6.32 24.93
C ARG A 105 10.56 -5.31 26.04
N GLU A 106 10.73 -5.76 27.26
CA GLU A 106 10.78 -4.96 28.48
C GLU A 106 11.94 -3.95 28.54
N ASN A 107 12.84 -3.94 27.56
CA ASN A 107 14.03 -3.08 27.56
C ASN A 107 13.99 -2.03 26.45
N LYS A 108 13.46 -0.85 26.79
CA LYS A 108 13.39 0.30 25.89
C LYS A 108 14.77 0.81 25.42
N ALA A 109 15.82 0.64 26.25
CA ALA A 109 17.17 1.05 25.89
C ALA A 109 17.75 0.19 24.76
N VAL A 110 17.49 -1.12 24.75
CA VAL A 110 17.91 -2.03 23.68
C VAL A 110 17.21 -1.67 22.37
N ALA A 111 15.92 -1.36 22.43
CA ALA A 111 15.16 -0.93 21.26
C ALA A 111 15.73 0.36 20.65
N LEU A 112 16.09 1.34 21.49
CA LEU A 112 16.74 2.56 21.04
C LEU A 112 18.11 2.29 20.40
N LEU A 113 18.93 1.45 20.99
CA LEU A 113 20.23 1.06 20.45
C LEU A 113 20.10 0.34 19.10
N GLU A 114 19.12 -0.54 18.93
CA GLU A 114 18.87 -1.21 17.67
C GLU A 114 18.46 -0.23 16.57
N ILE A 115 17.65 0.78 16.89
CA ILE A 115 17.28 1.85 15.95
C ILE A 115 18.53 2.65 15.56
N LEU A 116 19.39 2.99 16.50
CA LEU A 116 20.62 3.75 16.26
C LEU A 116 21.61 2.96 15.38
N THR A 117 21.68 1.64 15.52
CA THR A 117 22.54 0.81 14.66
C THR A 117 22.10 0.74 13.21
N MET A 118 20.84 1.06 12.93
CA MET A 118 20.31 1.14 11.56
C MET A 118 20.64 2.45 10.85
N LEU A 119 21.10 3.47 11.59
CA LEU A 119 21.45 4.77 11.02
C LEU A 119 22.89 4.77 10.50
N PRO A 120 23.16 5.54 9.40
CA PRO A 120 24.54 5.71 8.94
C PRO A 120 25.37 6.47 9.98
N GLU A 121 26.68 6.25 9.98
CA GLU A 121 27.60 6.86 10.96
C GLU A 121 27.54 8.38 10.95
N GLU A 122 27.30 9.00 9.80
CA GLU A 122 27.15 10.45 9.65
C GLU A 122 26.00 11.00 10.48
N ASP A 123 24.87 10.30 10.49
CA ASP A 123 23.70 10.68 11.27
C ASP A 123 23.90 10.40 12.76
N LEU A 124 24.57 9.31 13.10
CA LEU A 124 24.91 8.96 14.49
C LEU A 124 25.81 10.01 15.14
N ALA A 125 26.75 10.59 14.39
CA ALA A 125 27.64 11.65 14.89
C ALA A 125 26.89 12.94 15.25
N GLN A 126 25.73 13.18 14.68
CA GLN A 126 24.88 14.35 14.96
C GLN A 126 23.90 14.14 16.11
N ILE A 127 23.71 12.90 16.54
CA ILE A 127 22.77 12.57 17.62
C ILE A 127 23.50 12.66 18.96
N SER A 128 23.00 13.53 19.82
CA SER A 128 23.45 13.61 21.22
C SER A 128 22.27 13.24 22.12
N ILE A 129 22.45 12.15 22.89
CA ILE A 129 21.42 11.70 23.83
C ILE A 129 21.95 11.94 25.26
N PRO A 130 21.27 12.77 26.06
CA PRO A 130 21.64 12.98 27.45
C PRO A 130 21.57 11.69 28.27
N VAL A 131 22.51 11.48 29.17
CA VAL A 131 22.54 10.30 30.06
C VAL A 131 21.25 10.18 30.87
N SER A 132 20.64 11.28 31.25
CA SER A 132 19.35 11.32 31.98
C SER A 132 18.22 10.62 31.20
N VAL A 133 18.22 10.68 29.88
CA VAL A 133 17.25 9.98 29.02
C VAL A 133 17.48 8.46 29.07
N PHE A 134 18.73 8.01 29.00
CA PHE A 134 19.09 6.60 29.15
C PHE A 134 18.64 6.04 30.51
N VAL A 135 18.86 6.75 31.57
CA VAL A 135 18.47 6.35 32.93
C VAL A 135 16.95 6.17 33.02
N LYS A 136 16.17 7.06 32.40
CA LYS A 136 14.71 6.94 32.34
C LYS A 136 14.24 5.74 31.51
N LEU A 137 14.96 5.37 30.45
CA LEU A 137 14.65 4.21 29.62
C LEU A 137 14.96 2.89 30.29
N LEU A 138 15.91 2.88 31.24
CA LEU A 138 16.31 1.69 31.99
C LEU A 138 15.37 1.39 33.17
N LYS A 139 14.56 2.32 33.57
CA LYS A 139 13.53 2.17 34.58
C LYS A 139 12.19 1.79 33.92
#